data_76842ad5da53b57ba332b7aff1a61d8e
#
_entry.id   76842ad5da53b57ba332b7aff1a61d8e
#
_cell.length_a   1.000
_cell.length_b   1.000
_cell.length_c   1.000
_cell.angle_alpha   90.00
_cell.angle_beta   90.00
_cell.angle_gamma   90.00
#
_symmetry.space_group_name_H-M   'P 1'
#
loop_
_entity.id
_entity.type
_entity.pdbx_description
1 polymer ?
#
loop_
_entity_poly.entity_id
_entity_poly.type
_entity_poly.pdbx_seq_one_letter_code
_entity_poly.pdbx_strand_id
1 'polypeptide(L)'
;MTPQEEIAPLGDVPVEIEVELDRRVMSASDVLDLEEGSVIGTTRSAGENIDIYIGGVLCGSGEIVVIENTLGVRITDFRDDI
;
A
#
# COMPACT_ATOMS: atom_id res chain seq x y z
N MET A 1 7.36 24.45 -17.59
CA MET A 1 6.76 24.35 -16.24
C MET A 1 6.96 22.93 -15.71
N THR A 2 7.46 22.77 -14.51
CA THR A 2 7.65 21.47 -13.91
C THR A 2 6.31 20.93 -13.39
N PRO A 3 6.14 19.58 -13.26
CA PRO A 3 4.93 19.04 -12.66
C PRO A 3 4.65 19.58 -11.26
N GLN A 4 5.69 19.85 -10.48
CA GLN A 4 5.53 20.40 -9.14
C GLN A 4 4.96 21.81 -9.18
N GLU A 5 5.36 22.61 -10.13
CA GLU A 5 4.82 23.97 -10.32
C GLU A 5 3.34 23.91 -10.73
N GLU A 6 3.01 22.96 -11.59
CA GLU A 6 1.62 22.81 -12.07
C GLU A 6 0.66 22.41 -10.96
N ILE A 7 1.09 21.55 -10.03
CA ILE A 7 0.23 21.06 -8.95
C ILE A 7 0.30 21.92 -7.69
N ALA A 8 1.22 22.87 -7.59
CA ALA A 8 1.37 23.69 -6.38
C ALA A 8 0.05 24.34 -5.93
N PRO A 9 -0.80 24.88 -6.83
CA PRO A 9 -2.10 25.41 -6.41
C PRO A 9 -3.04 24.35 -5.85
N LEU A 10 -2.78 23.05 -6.10
CA LEU A 10 -3.58 21.93 -5.63
C LEU A 10 -2.91 21.22 -4.45
N GLY A 11 -1.89 21.84 -3.85
CA GLY A 11 -1.09 21.21 -2.80
C GLY A 11 -1.90 20.82 -1.56
N ASP A 12 -3.01 21.48 -1.31
CA ASP A 12 -3.87 21.21 -0.15
C ASP A 12 -4.98 20.21 -0.43
N VAL A 13 -5.07 19.69 -1.66
CA VAL A 13 -6.07 18.68 -2.00
C VAL A 13 -5.67 17.34 -1.42
N PRO A 14 -6.51 16.71 -0.59
CA PRO A 14 -6.16 15.41 -0.02
C PRO A 14 -6.16 14.31 -1.07
N VAL A 15 -5.18 13.43 -0.98
CA VAL A 15 -5.05 12.26 -1.86
C VAL A 15 -4.87 11.03 -0.99
N GLU A 16 -5.63 9.98 -1.28
CA GLU A 16 -5.56 8.74 -0.51
C GLU A 16 -4.36 7.90 -0.94
N ILE A 17 -3.61 7.44 0.04
CA ILE A 17 -2.51 6.50 -0.15
C ILE A 17 -2.90 5.19 0.52
N GLU A 18 -2.82 4.09 -0.23
CA GLU A 18 -3.10 2.76 0.28
C GLU A 18 -1.87 1.88 0.13
N VAL A 19 -1.55 1.16 1.19
CA VAL A 19 -0.43 0.23 1.22
C VAL A 19 -1.01 -1.18 1.36
N GLU A 20 -0.75 -2.05 0.38
CA GLU A 20 -1.28 -3.40 0.36
C GLU A 20 -0.17 -4.42 0.59
N LEU A 21 -0.39 -5.29 1.57
CA LEU A 21 0.53 -6.41 1.79
C LEU A 21 0.35 -7.48 0.72
N ASP A 22 -0.90 -7.86 0.44
CA ASP A 22 -1.23 -8.88 -0.54
C ASP A 22 -2.73 -8.81 -0.85
N ARG A 23 -3.14 -9.44 -1.94
CA ARG A 23 -4.55 -9.67 -2.26
C ARG A 23 -4.79 -11.15 -2.37
N ARG A 24 -5.92 -11.59 -1.83
CA ARG A 24 -6.25 -12.98 -1.80
C ARG A 24 -7.71 -13.19 -2.15
N VAL A 25 -7.97 -14.22 -2.94
CA VAL A 25 -9.34 -14.63 -3.27
C VAL A 25 -9.70 -15.82 -2.37
N MET A 26 -10.83 -15.72 -1.71
CA MET A 26 -11.33 -16.77 -0.84
C MET A 26 -12.77 -17.10 -1.23
N SER A 27 -13.19 -18.33 -0.98
CA SER A 27 -14.59 -18.69 -1.16
C SER A 27 -15.46 -17.98 -0.13
N ALA A 28 -16.74 -17.79 -0.46
CA ALA A 28 -17.66 -17.16 0.48
C ALA A 28 -17.80 -17.99 1.76
N SER A 29 -17.78 -19.31 1.66
CA SER A 29 -17.86 -20.16 2.84
C SER A 29 -16.64 -20.01 3.74
N ASP A 30 -15.44 -19.88 3.16
CA ASP A 30 -14.23 -19.65 3.95
C ASP A 30 -14.28 -18.29 4.66
N VAL A 31 -14.82 -17.27 3.99
CA VAL A 31 -14.97 -15.94 4.61
C VAL A 31 -15.94 -16.02 5.80
N LEU A 32 -17.03 -16.77 5.66
CA LEU A 32 -18.01 -16.91 6.73
C LEU A 32 -17.48 -17.68 7.93
N ASP A 33 -16.44 -18.49 7.74
CA ASP A 33 -15.79 -19.23 8.82
C ASP A 33 -14.73 -18.42 9.56
N LEU A 34 -14.44 -17.20 9.12
CA LEU A 34 -13.46 -16.34 9.79
C LEU A 34 -14.02 -15.87 11.12
N GLU A 35 -13.17 -15.90 12.13
CA GLU A 35 -13.52 -15.46 13.47
C GLU A 35 -12.28 -14.86 14.14
N GLU A 36 -12.46 -14.31 15.31
CA GLU A 36 -11.35 -13.77 16.08
C GLU A 36 -10.32 -14.86 16.35
N GLY A 37 -9.06 -14.59 16.04
CA GLY A 37 -7.98 -15.57 16.15
C GLY A 37 -7.68 -16.32 14.86
N SER A 38 -8.52 -16.19 13.83
CA SER A 38 -8.25 -16.79 12.53
C SER A 38 -7.01 -16.17 11.90
N VAL A 39 -6.28 -16.96 11.10
CA VAL A 39 -5.09 -16.49 10.39
C VAL A 39 -5.34 -16.58 8.89
N ILE A 40 -5.16 -15.47 8.20
CA ILE A 40 -5.21 -15.42 6.74
C ILE A 40 -3.78 -15.45 6.25
N GLY A 41 -3.40 -16.55 5.61
CA GLY A 41 -2.07 -16.67 5.02
C GLY A 41 -1.97 -15.86 3.74
N THR A 42 -0.80 -15.35 3.43
CA THR A 42 -0.54 -14.64 2.19
C THR A 42 0.47 -15.42 1.38
N THR A 43 0.55 -15.11 0.09
CA THR A 43 1.52 -15.74 -0.80
C THR A 43 2.87 -15.02 -0.76
N ARG A 44 2.94 -13.87 -0.11
CA ARG A 44 4.18 -13.10 -0.03
C ARG A 44 5.08 -13.65 1.06
N SER A 45 6.36 -13.72 0.76
CA SER A 45 7.38 -14.08 1.75
C SER A 45 7.70 -12.89 2.63
N ALA A 46 8.13 -13.17 3.86
CA ALA A 46 8.61 -12.11 4.73
C ALA A 46 9.77 -11.37 4.05
N GLY A 47 9.71 -10.05 4.03
CA GLY A 47 10.74 -9.22 3.40
C GLY A 47 10.48 -8.88 1.94
N GLU A 48 9.43 -9.41 1.33
CA GLU A 48 9.05 -8.96 0.00
C GLU A 48 8.44 -7.56 0.06
N ASN A 49 8.57 -6.83 -1.05
CA ASN A 49 8.01 -5.49 -1.15
C ASN A 49 6.49 -5.52 -1.17
N ILE A 50 5.91 -4.51 -0.57
CA ILE A 50 4.47 -4.29 -0.56
C ILE A 50 4.10 -3.24 -1.59
N ASP A 51 2.86 -3.26 -2.06
CA ASP A 51 2.41 -2.37 -3.12
C ASP A 51 1.87 -1.06 -2.55
N ILE A 52 2.15 0.03 -3.26
CA ILE A 52 1.70 1.38 -2.88
C ILE A 52 0.78 1.91 -3.96
N TYR A 53 -0.45 2.24 -3.56
CA TYR A 53 -1.46 2.82 -4.44
C TYR A 53 -1.71 4.27 -4.05
N ILE A 54 -1.84 5.12 -5.04
CA ILE A 54 -2.19 6.53 -4.84
C ILE A 54 -3.43 6.81 -5.68
N GLY A 55 -4.50 7.23 -5.03
CA GLY A 55 -5.76 7.45 -5.72
C GLY A 55 -6.29 6.22 -6.45
N GLY A 56 -5.99 5.03 -5.93
CA GLY A 56 -6.43 3.77 -6.54
C GLY A 56 -5.54 3.23 -7.64
N VAL A 57 -4.44 3.91 -7.94
CA VAL A 57 -3.50 3.51 -9.01
C VAL A 57 -2.21 2.99 -8.38
N LEU A 58 -1.74 1.83 -8.85
CA LEU A 58 -0.47 1.28 -8.39
C LEU A 58 0.68 2.18 -8.85
N CYS A 59 1.37 2.78 -7.90
CA CYS A 59 2.42 3.77 -8.18
C CYS A 59 3.81 3.31 -7.76
N GLY A 60 3.92 2.27 -6.95
CA GLY A 60 5.24 1.85 -6.52
C GLY A 60 5.18 0.70 -5.54
N SER A 61 6.32 0.44 -4.95
CA SER A 61 6.47 -0.58 -3.93
C SER A 61 7.40 -0.10 -2.83
N GLY A 62 7.37 -0.78 -1.71
CA GLY A 62 8.20 -0.41 -0.58
C GLY A 62 8.36 -1.56 0.39
N GLU A 63 9.11 -1.31 1.43
CA GLU A 63 9.35 -2.26 2.51
C GLU A 63 8.85 -1.71 3.84
N ILE A 64 8.37 -2.59 4.69
CA ILE A 64 7.92 -2.20 6.02
C ILE A 64 9.14 -1.90 6.88
N VAL A 65 9.11 -0.74 7.54
CA VAL A 65 10.16 -0.34 8.47
C VAL A 65 9.51 0.04 9.80
N VAL A 66 10.28 -0.10 10.87
CA VAL A 66 9.84 0.30 12.20
C VAL A 66 10.66 1.52 12.62
N ILE A 67 9.97 2.62 12.91
CA ILE A 67 10.60 3.84 13.37
C ILE A 67 10.03 4.12 14.77
N GLU A 68 10.89 3.95 15.78
CA GLU A 68 10.47 3.98 17.18
C GLU A 68 9.40 2.91 17.41
N ASN A 69 8.16 3.26 17.70
CA ASN A 69 7.06 2.31 17.88
C ASN A 69 6.03 2.38 16.77
N THR A 70 6.39 3.00 15.64
CA THR A 70 5.47 3.22 14.53
C THR A 70 5.92 2.43 13.30
N LEU A 71 4.99 1.77 12.66
CA LEU A 71 5.24 1.13 11.37
C LEU A 71 5.23 2.20 10.28
N GLY A 72 6.24 2.16 9.43
CA GLY A 72 6.32 3.00 8.25
C GLY A 72 6.61 2.16 7.02
N VAL A 73 6.61 2.80 5.88
CA VAL A 73 6.95 2.16 4.61
C VAL A 73 8.04 2.98 3.94
N ARG A 74 9.15 2.32 3.63
CA ARG A 74 10.21 2.95 2.84
C ARG A 74 9.97 2.63 1.38
N ILE A 75 9.83 3.64 0.56
CA ILE A 75 9.61 3.45 -0.88
C ILE A 75 10.90 2.95 -1.51
N THR A 76 10.81 1.81 -2.23
CA THR A 76 11.96 1.21 -2.92
C THR A 76 11.84 1.34 -4.42
N ASP A 77 10.63 1.53 -4.93
CA ASP A 77 10.38 1.76 -6.35
C ASP A 77 9.17 2.68 -6.45
N PHE A 78 9.26 3.69 -7.29
CA PHE A 78 8.20 4.67 -7.41
C PHE A 78 8.11 5.22 -8.82
N ARG A 79 6.88 5.22 -9.35
CA ARG A 79 6.61 5.86 -10.65
C ARG A 79 6.30 7.33 -10.42
N ASP A 80 7.06 8.17 -11.07
CA ASP A 80 6.86 9.61 -11.00
C ASP A 80 6.27 10.18 -12.30
N ASP A 81 5.76 9.31 -13.16
CA ASP A 81 5.18 9.68 -14.45
C ASP A 81 3.66 9.73 -14.44
N ILE A 82 3.09 10.03 -13.28
CA ILE A 82 1.65 10.18 -13.12
C ILE A 82 1.15 11.52 -13.64
#